data_3902d1280dd31452ab4bb3d84abd23f8
#
_entry.id   3902d1280dd31452ab4bb3d84abd23f8
#
_cell.length_a   1.000
_cell.length_b   1.000
_cell.length_c   1.000
_cell.angle_alpha   90.00
_cell.angle_beta   90.00
_cell.angle_gamma   90.00
#
_symmetry.space_group_name_H-M   'P 1'
#
loop_
_entity.id
_entity.type
_entity.pdbx_description
1 polymer ?
#
loop_
_entity_poly.entity_id
_entity_poly.type
_entity_poly.pdbx_seq_one_letter_code
_entity_poly.pdbx_strand_id
1 'polypeptide(L)'
;MSMSPVKEAALKHNLTVLQPQRAREEAFIEELRGYEADVIVVVAFGQLLPAEIIHMPKYGCINVHASLLPKYRGAAPIQWAVIDGCEYSGVTTMQMNEGLDTGDILLTEKVKLDPKETGGSLFDRLSDVGAQLLVKTLEEAKAGTLKPQKQNEEEASYVKMIKKSFGELDFSKEADALERLIRGLNPWPSAFTHLNGKMLKIWDADVYTKEQAEAEFPEYSTDFKGAEPGQIVA
;
A
#
# COMPACT_ATOMS: atom_id res chain seq x y z
N MET A 1 23.90 5.61 -1.90
CA MET A 1 22.50 5.23 -2.17
C MET A 1 22.43 3.71 -2.13
N SER A 2 21.53 3.13 -1.36
CA SER A 2 21.29 1.68 -1.39
C SER A 2 20.54 1.32 -2.69
N MET A 3 20.81 0.15 -3.24
CA MET A 3 20.03 -0.41 -4.35
C MET A 3 18.64 -0.82 -3.86
N SER A 4 17.65 -0.83 -4.75
CA SER A 4 16.34 -1.40 -4.41
C SER A 4 16.44 -2.93 -4.29
N PRO A 5 15.61 -3.59 -3.44
CA PRO A 5 15.61 -5.05 -3.31
C PRO A 5 15.39 -5.78 -4.64
N VAL A 6 14.56 -5.24 -5.52
CA VAL A 6 14.32 -5.80 -6.86
C VAL A 6 15.59 -5.77 -7.71
N LYS A 7 16.33 -4.66 -7.67
CA LYS A 7 17.60 -4.56 -8.41
C LYS A 7 18.65 -5.52 -7.86
N GLU A 8 18.76 -5.62 -6.54
CA GLU A 8 19.68 -6.58 -5.90
C GLU A 8 19.36 -8.01 -6.30
N ALA A 9 18.09 -8.39 -6.26
CA ALA A 9 17.62 -9.71 -6.69
C ALA A 9 17.92 -9.96 -8.19
N ALA A 10 17.63 -8.99 -9.06
CA ALA A 10 17.88 -9.12 -10.48
C ALA A 10 19.38 -9.36 -10.77
N LEU A 11 20.26 -8.58 -10.15
CA LEU A 11 21.71 -8.75 -10.30
C LEU A 11 22.19 -10.12 -9.77
N LYS A 12 21.65 -10.57 -8.65
CA LYS A 12 21.97 -11.90 -8.07
C LYS A 12 21.60 -13.04 -9.03
N HIS A 13 20.55 -12.86 -9.82
CA HIS A 13 20.08 -13.84 -10.80
C HIS A 13 20.58 -13.55 -12.23
N ASN A 14 21.56 -12.64 -12.40
CA ASN A 14 22.10 -12.26 -13.70
C ASN A 14 21.05 -11.78 -14.71
N LEU A 15 20.00 -11.13 -14.21
CA LEU A 15 18.97 -10.51 -15.05
C LEU A 15 19.39 -9.10 -15.49
N THR A 16 19.04 -8.72 -16.70
CA THR A 16 19.28 -7.36 -17.21
C THR A 16 18.46 -6.36 -16.39
N VAL A 17 19.10 -5.27 -15.99
CA VAL A 17 18.47 -4.19 -15.21
C VAL A 17 18.50 -2.90 -16.02
N LEU A 18 17.33 -2.41 -16.37
CA LEU A 18 17.14 -1.10 -17.01
C LEU A 18 16.60 -0.10 -15.98
N GLN A 19 17.06 1.12 -16.04
CA GLN A 19 16.62 2.18 -15.10
C GLN A 19 16.39 3.49 -15.88
N PRO A 20 15.37 3.56 -16.75
CA PRO A 20 15.05 4.78 -17.47
C PRO A 20 14.59 5.86 -16.49
N GLN A 21 14.87 7.12 -16.79
CA GLN A 21 14.31 8.23 -16.00
C GLN A 21 12.79 8.32 -16.16
N ARG A 22 12.31 8.06 -17.36
CA ARG A 22 10.88 8.04 -17.69
C ARG A 22 10.56 6.86 -18.57
N ALA A 23 9.57 6.07 -18.19
CA ALA A 23 9.12 4.91 -18.97
C ALA A 23 8.59 5.27 -20.38
N ARG A 24 8.19 6.53 -20.59
CA ARG A 24 7.67 7.04 -21.86
C ARG A 24 8.76 7.52 -22.84
N GLU A 25 10.04 7.36 -22.52
CA GLU A 25 11.13 7.71 -23.45
C GLU A 25 11.14 6.73 -24.60
N GLU A 26 11.15 7.24 -25.83
CA GLU A 26 11.09 6.43 -27.06
C GLU A 26 12.22 5.39 -27.11
N ALA A 27 13.43 5.79 -26.74
CA ALA A 27 14.58 4.88 -26.69
C ALA A 27 14.34 3.70 -25.75
N PHE A 28 13.66 3.91 -24.59
CA PHE A 28 13.33 2.84 -23.67
C PHE A 28 12.21 1.94 -24.21
N ILE A 29 11.21 2.53 -24.89
CA ILE A 29 10.12 1.76 -25.51
C ILE A 29 10.68 0.84 -26.60
N GLU A 30 11.59 1.36 -27.44
CA GLU A 30 12.26 0.56 -28.48
C GLU A 30 13.15 -0.54 -27.88
N GLU A 31 13.87 -0.24 -26.80
CA GLU A 31 14.67 -1.23 -26.08
C GLU A 31 13.78 -2.35 -25.52
N LEU A 32 12.63 -2.01 -24.88
CA LEU A 32 11.65 -2.99 -24.41
C LEU A 32 11.09 -3.85 -25.54
N ARG A 33 10.81 -3.25 -26.69
CA ARG A 33 10.32 -3.96 -27.88
C ARG A 33 11.28 -5.05 -28.33
N GLY A 34 12.59 -4.77 -28.23
CA GLY A 34 13.65 -5.72 -28.58
C GLY A 34 13.70 -6.98 -27.72
N TYR A 35 13.06 -6.98 -26.54
CA TYR A 35 12.97 -8.19 -25.69
C TYR A 35 11.86 -9.15 -26.13
N GLU A 36 10.95 -8.75 -27.02
CA GLU A 36 9.82 -9.58 -27.49
C GLU A 36 9.08 -10.29 -26.35
N ALA A 37 8.87 -9.58 -25.24
CA ALA A 37 8.27 -10.13 -24.04
C ALA A 37 6.82 -10.61 -24.28
N ASP A 38 6.47 -11.81 -23.84
CA ASP A 38 5.09 -12.31 -23.88
C ASP A 38 4.15 -11.56 -22.92
N VAL A 39 4.69 -11.09 -21.79
CA VAL A 39 3.96 -10.35 -20.75
C VAL A 39 4.89 -9.36 -20.08
N ILE A 40 4.38 -8.21 -19.68
CA ILE A 40 5.07 -7.27 -18.78
C ILE A 40 4.37 -7.29 -17.43
N VAL A 41 5.13 -7.55 -16.37
CA VAL A 41 4.64 -7.50 -14.99
C VAL A 41 5.00 -6.16 -14.38
N VAL A 42 4.03 -5.52 -13.73
CA VAL A 42 4.20 -4.24 -13.06
C VAL A 42 3.92 -4.39 -11.57
N VAL A 43 4.87 -3.98 -10.73
CA VAL A 43 4.72 -4.01 -9.27
C VAL A 43 5.29 -2.72 -8.71
N ALA A 44 4.45 -1.89 -8.11
CA ALA A 44 4.86 -0.64 -7.43
C ALA A 44 5.83 0.23 -8.26
N PHE A 45 5.64 0.30 -9.58
CA PHE A 45 6.58 0.95 -10.50
C PHE A 45 6.63 2.48 -10.34
N GLY A 46 5.52 3.09 -9.91
CA GLY A 46 5.45 4.52 -9.57
C GLY A 46 5.44 5.48 -10.76
N GLN A 47 5.35 4.98 -11.98
CA GLN A 47 5.18 5.78 -13.20
C GLN A 47 3.99 5.26 -14.01
N LEU A 48 3.30 6.19 -14.69
CA LEU A 48 2.29 5.81 -15.68
C LEU A 48 2.99 5.24 -16.92
N LEU A 49 2.54 4.08 -17.35
CA LEU A 49 3.01 3.46 -18.59
C LEU A 49 2.21 4.00 -19.79
N PRO A 50 2.87 4.35 -20.89
CA PRO A 50 2.19 4.73 -22.12
C PRO A 50 1.50 3.53 -22.78
N ALA A 51 0.50 3.81 -23.61
CA ALA A 51 -0.30 2.78 -24.30
C ALA A 51 0.59 1.83 -25.13
N GLU A 52 1.67 2.32 -25.71
CA GLU A 52 2.63 1.54 -26.47
C GLU A 52 3.28 0.43 -25.67
N ILE A 53 3.54 0.65 -24.37
CA ILE A 53 4.06 -0.40 -23.48
C ILE A 53 2.93 -1.31 -23.01
N ILE A 54 1.77 -0.75 -22.64
CA ILE A 54 0.64 -1.52 -22.13
C ILE A 54 0.17 -2.57 -23.13
N HIS A 55 0.14 -2.22 -24.41
CA HIS A 55 -0.35 -3.08 -25.49
C HIS A 55 0.75 -3.82 -26.26
N MET A 56 2.03 -3.65 -25.86
CA MET A 56 3.17 -4.26 -26.55
C MET A 56 3.19 -5.79 -26.44
N PRO A 57 3.04 -6.40 -25.24
CA PRO A 57 3.16 -7.85 -25.10
C PRO A 57 1.88 -8.58 -25.52
N LYS A 58 2.03 -9.82 -25.95
CA LYS A 58 0.90 -10.70 -26.33
C LYS A 58 -0.15 -10.83 -25.23
N TYR A 59 0.27 -10.96 -23.98
CA TYR A 59 -0.61 -11.04 -22.81
C TYR A 59 -0.80 -9.67 -22.13
N GLY A 60 -0.32 -8.58 -22.73
CA GLY A 60 -0.40 -7.23 -22.17
C GLY A 60 0.42 -7.04 -20.90
N CYS A 61 0.09 -5.99 -20.16
CA CYS A 61 0.71 -5.68 -18.88
C CYS A 61 -0.18 -6.16 -17.73
N ILE A 62 0.39 -6.89 -16.77
CA ILE A 62 -0.27 -7.35 -15.56
C ILE A 62 0.29 -6.58 -14.37
N ASN A 63 -0.56 -5.85 -13.66
CA ASN A 63 -0.18 -5.17 -12.42
C ASN A 63 -0.56 -6.00 -11.19
N VAL A 64 0.34 -6.03 -10.20
CA VAL A 64 0.08 -6.56 -8.86
C VAL A 64 -0.24 -5.39 -7.95
N HIS A 65 -1.52 -5.22 -7.64
CA HIS A 65 -2.02 -4.12 -6.82
C HIS A 65 -2.35 -4.58 -5.41
N ALA A 66 -1.83 -3.87 -4.41
CA ALA A 66 -1.93 -4.26 -3.00
C ALA A 66 -3.24 -3.81 -2.36
N SER A 67 -4.38 -4.11 -3.00
CA SER A 67 -5.73 -3.96 -2.44
C SER A 67 -6.70 -4.95 -3.05
N LEU A 68 -7.90 -5.01 -2.49
CA LEU A 68 -9.06 -5.70 -3.05
C LEU A 68 -9.79 -4.75 -4.01
N LEU A 69 -9.33 -4.68 -5.28
CA LEU A 69 -9.98 -3.84 -6.29
C LEU A 69 -11.48 -4.22 -6.44
N PRO A 70 -12.34 -3.23 -6.66
CA PRO A 70 -12.10 -1.86 -7.09
C PRO A 70 -11.82 -0.86 -5.95
N LYS A 71 -11.70 -1.32 -4.69
CA LYS A 71 -11.39 -0.44 -3.57
C LYS A 71 -9.90 -0.09 -3.53
N TYR A 72 -9.60 1.13 -3.05
CA TYR A 72 -8.23 1.61 -2.86
C TYR A 72 -7.40 1.64 -4.15
N ARG A 73 -7.98 2.07 -5.28
CA ARG A 73 -7.21 2.44 -6.47
C ARG A 73 -6.25 3.59 -6.15
N GLY A 74 -5.09 3.62 -6.77
CA GLY A 74 -4.10 4.69 -6.62
C GLY A 74 -2.98 4.35 -5.66
N ALA A 75 -2.45 5.37 -4.97
CA ALA A 75 -1.23 5.24 -4.19
C ALA A 75 -1.49 4.88 -2.72
N ALA A 76 -0.59 4.08 -2.12
CA ALA A 76 -0.59 3.74 -0.69
C ALA A 76 -1.82 2.94 -0.19
N PRO A 77 -2.38 1.99 -0.97
CA PRO A 77 -3.56 1.22 -0.55
C PRO A 77 -3.33 0.45 0.76
N ILE A 78 -2.11 0.00 1.02
CA ILE A 78 -1.72 -0.77 2.21
C ILE A 78 -1.93 0.07 3.48
N GLN A 79 -1.36 1.29 3.50
CA GLN A 79 -1.48 2.19 4.65
C GLN A 79 -2.94 2.59 4.88
N TRP A 80 -3.66 2.93 3.80
CA TRP A 80 -5.06 3.33 3.90
C TRP A 80 -5.96 2.21 4.41
N ALA A 81 -5.71 0.96 4.07
CA ALA A 81 -6.47 -0.18 4.62
C ALA A 81 -6.34 -0.28 6.15
N VAL A 82 -5.16 0.02 6.71
CA VAL A 82 -4.93 0.05 8.17
C VAL A 82 -5.57 1.29 8.79
N ILE A 83 -5.37 2.47 8.20
CA ILE A 83 -5.90 3.76 8.70
C ILE A 83 -7.42 3.72 8.77
N ASP A 84 -8.07 3.18 7.75
CA ASP A 84 -9.53 3.06 7.69
C ASP A 84 -10.08 1.94 8.58
N GLY A 85 -9.21 1.14 9.21
CA GLY A 85 -9.62 0.05 10.10
C GLY A 85 -10.30 -1.10 9.38
N CYS A 86 -9.87 -1.42 8.16
CA CYS A 86 -10.42 -2.53 7.40
C CYS A 86 -10.21 -3.86 8.13
N GLU A 87 -11.24 -4.71 8.15
CA GLU A 87 -11.10 -6.09 8.63
C GLU A 87 -10.24 -6.95 7.68
N TYR A 88 -10.29 -6.63 6.39
CA TYR A 88 -9.59 -7.33 5.33
C TYR A 88 -8.92 -6.35 4.37
N SER A 89 -7.74 -6.74 3.89
CA SER A 89 -7.07 -6.22 2.72
C SER A 89 -6.78 -7.39 1.76
N GLY A 90 -5.87 -7.21 0.83
CA GLY A 90 -5.48 -8.26 -0.08
C GLY A 90 -4.66 -7.77 -1.25
N VAL A 91 -4.49 -8.63 -2.22
CA VAL A 91 -3.78 -8.34 -3.47
C VAL A 91 -4.68 -8.71 -4.64
N THR A 92 -4.69 -7.88 -5.64
CA THR A 92 -5.35 -8.11 -6.93
C THR A 92 -4.31 -8.08 -8.05
N THR A 93 -4.24 -9.12 -8.87
CA THR A 93 -3.61 -9.01 -10.18
C THR A 93 -4.65 -8.49 -11.17
N MET A 94 -4.30 -7.49 -11.96
CA MET A 94 -5.19 -6.91 -12.95
C MET A 94 -4.52 -6.72 -14.30
N GLN A 95 -5.29 -6.83 -15.37
CA GLN A 95 -4.89 -6.43 -16.70
C GLN A 95 -4.84 -4.92 -16.77
N MET A 96 -3.69 -4.34 -17.10
CA MET A 96 -3.57 -2.89 -17.18
C MET A 96 -4.29 -2.32 -18.39
N ASN A 97 -4.87 -1.15 -18.20
CA ASN A 97 -5.36 -0.24 -19.23
C ASN A 97 -4.75 1.16 -18.97
N GLU A 98 -5.21 2.17 -19.70
CA GLU A 98 -4.71 3.55 -19.60
C GLU A 98 -5.24 4.29 -18.38
N GLY A 99 -6.22 3.73 -17.66
CA GLY A 99 -6.77 4.29 -16.43
C GLY A 99 -5.94 3.93 -15.19
N LEU A 100 -6.12 4.71 -14.12
CA LEU A 100 -5.45 4.44 -12.84
C LEU A 100 -6.14 3.28 -12.12
N ASP A 101 -5.52 2.11 -12.17
CA ASP A 101 -5.98 0.86 -11.53
C ASP A 101 -7.42 0.46 -11.88
N THR A 102 -7.84 0.75 -13.13
CA THR A 102 -9.21 0.50 -13.63
C THR A 102 -9.33 -0.74 -14.51
N GLY A 103 -8.23 -1.43 -14.75
CA GLY A 103 -8.19 -2.60 -15.61
C GLY A 103 -8.94 -3.80 -15.03
N ASP A 104 -9.18 -4.80 -15.88
CA ASP A 104 -9.96 -5.98 -15.48
C ASP A 104 -9.21 -6.80 -14.42
N ILE A 105 -9.92 -7.22 -13.38
CA ILE A 105 -9.40 -8.09 -12.33
C ILE A 105 -9.13 -9.47 -12.93
N LEU A 106 -7.93 -9.99 -12.73
CA LEU A 106 -7.54 -11.34 -13.14
C LEU A 106 -7.73 -12.33 -11.99
N LEU A 107 -7.02 -12.15 -10.90
CA LEU A 107 -7.16 -12.93 -9.68
C LEU A 107 -7.09 -12.01 -8.45
N THR A 108 -7.67 -12.48 -7.34
CA THR A 108 -7.64 -11.75 -6.06
C THR A 108 -7.36 -12.73 -4.92
N GLU A 109 -6.52 -12.29 -3.97
CA GLU A 109 -6.27 -13.01 -2.72
C GLU A 109 -6.60 -12.09 -1.54
N LYS A 110 -7.47 -12.56 -0.65
CA LYS A 110 -7.96 -11.82 0.52
C LYS A 110 -7.15 -12.16 1.76
N VAL A 111 -6.75 -11.14 2.52
CA VAL A 111 -5.97 -11.28 3.75
C VAL A 111 -6.69 -10.59 4.89
N LYS A 112 -6.89 -11.30 6.00
CA LYS A 112 -7.43 -10.70 7.23
C LYS A 112 -6.33 -9.90 7.92
N LEU A 113 -6.65 -8.68 8.37
CA LEU A 113 -5.74 -7.86 9.16
C LEU A 113 -5.71 -8.35 10.62
N ASP A 114 -4.51 -8.31 11.19
CA ASP A 114 -4.36 -8.54 12.63
C ASP A 114 -4.80 -7.29 13.42
N PRO A 115 -5.26 -7.43 14.67
CA PRO A 115 -5.73 -6.29 15.46
C PRO A 115 -4.70 -5.16 15.62
N LYS A 116 -3.42 -5.52 15.67
CA LYS A 116 -2.28 -4.59 15.76
C LYS A 116 -1.47 -4.52 14.46
N GLU A 117 -2.09 -4.84 13.31
CA GLU A 117 -1.45 -4.73 12.00
C GLU A 117 -0.94 -3.32 11.75
N THR A 118 0.33 -3.20 11.33
CA THR A 118 0.90 -1.92 10.88
C THR A 118 0.95 -1.84 9.36
N GLY A 119 1.15 -0.64 8.82
CA GLY A 119 1.41 -0.49 7.38
C GLY A 119 2.63 -1.30 6.91
N GLY A 120 3.66 -1.41 7.76
CA GLY A 120 4.87 -2.20 7.47
C GLY A 120 4.62 -3.70 7.49
N SER A 121 4.00 -4.24 8.56
CA SER A 121 3.73 -5.67 8.65
C SER A 121 2.78 -6.14 7.54
N LEU A 122 1.76 -5.35 7.21
CA LEU A 122 0.86 -5.64 6.11
C LEU A 122 1.59 -5.60 4.75
N PHE A 123 2.51 -4.64 4.57
CA PHE A 123 3.34 -4.57 3.35
C PHE A 123 4.14 -5.87 3.14
N ASP A 124 4.80 -6.36 4.17
CA ASP A 124 5.60 -7.60 4.08
C ASP A 124 4.70 -8.81 3.75
N ARG A 125 3.57 -8.97 4.45
CA ARG A 125 2.61 -10.04 4.18
C ARG A 125 2.04 -9.99 2.77
N LEU A 126 1.62 -8.81 2.30
CA LEU A 126 1.06 -8.65 0.95
C LEU A 126 2.11 -8.81 -0.15
N SER A 127 3.39 -8.56 0.15
CA SER A 127 4.49 -8.84 -0.77
C SER A 127 4.59 -10.34 -1.09
N ASP A 128 4.54 -11.20 -0.05
CA ASP A 128 4.58 -12.66 -0.21
C ASP A 128 3.33 -13.19 -0.91
N VAL A 129 2.15 -12.72 -0.50
CA VAL A 129 0.87 -13.09 -1.12
C VAL A 129 0.84 -12.66 -2.58
N GLY A 130 1.31 -11.45 -2.89
CA GLY A 130 1.35 -10.91 -4.24
C GLY A 130 2.27 -11.70 -5.16
N ALA A 131 3.42 -12.13 -4.66
CA ALA A 131 4.34 -12.96 -5.42
C ALA A 131 3.72 -14.32 -5.80
N GLN A 132 3.05 -14.99 -4.85
CA GLN A 132 2.36 -16.26 -5.10
C GLN A 132 1.19 -16.09 -6.07
N LEU A 133 0.37 -15.04 -5.87
CA LEU A 133 -0.77 -14.76 -6.73
C LEU A 133 -0.32 -14.44 -8.17
N LEU A 134 0.80 -13.70 -8.31
CA LEU A 134 1.37 -13.40 -9.63
C LEU A 134 1.78 -14.66 -10.37
N VAL A 135 2.50 -15.59 -9.74
CA VAL A 135 2.90 -16.86 -10.36
C VAL A 135 1.68 -17.61 -10.86
N LYS A 136 0.66 -17.77 -10.02
CA LYS A 136 -0.62 -18.39 -10.39
C LYS A 136 -1.28 -17.67 -11.58
N THR A 137 -1.30 -16.34 -11.57
CA THR A 137 -1.87 -15.54 -12.66
C THR A 137 -1.13 -15.80 -13.99
N LEU A 138 0.20 -15.87 -13.96
CA LEU A 138 1.00 -16.12 -15.16
C LEU A 138 0.78 -17.55 -15.69
N GLU A 139 0.65 -18.54 -14.82
CA GLU A 139 0.32 -19.93 -15.20
C GLU A 139 -1.04 -20.01 -15.88
N GLU A 140 -2.05 -19.37 -15.30
CA GLU A 140 -3.41 -19.33 -15.88
C GLU A 140 -3.45 -18.52 -17.18
N ALA A 141 -2.69 -17.43 -17.29
CA ALA A 141 -2.55 -16.67 -18.54
C ALA A 141 -1.97 -17.53 -19.65
N LYS A 142 -0.89 -18.27 -19.36
CA LYS A 142 -0.25 -19.18 -20.30
C LYS A 142 -1.19 -20.34 -20.72
N ALA A 143 -1.98 -20.84 -19.78
CA ALA A 143 -2.97 -21.92 -20.04
C ALA A 143 -4.23 -21.40 -20.78
N GLY A 144 -4.43 -20.07 -20.87
CA GLY A 144 -5.64 -19.47 -21.44
C GLY A 144 -6.90 -19.71 -20.58
N THR A 145 -6.74 -19.90 -19.29
CA THR A 145 -7.84 -20.19 -18.34
C THR A 145 -8.29 -18.98 -17.54
N LEU A 146 -7.55 -17.85 -17.60
CA LEU A 146 -7.96 -16.61 -16.96
C LEU A 146 -9.34 -16.15 -17.42
N LYS A 147 -10.11 -15.64 -16.46
CA LYS A 147 -11.44 -15.06 -16.70
C LYS A 147 -11.45 -13.62 -16.19
N PRO A 148 -10.95 -12.65 -16.99
CA PRO A 148 -10.91 -11.26 -16.59
C PRO A 148 -12.30 -10.75 -16.23
N GLN A 149 -12.41 -10.01 -15.11
CA GLN A 149 -13.66 -9.45 -14.61
C GLN A 149 -13.56 -7.93 -14.58
N LYS A 150 -14.52 -7.26 -15.20
CA LYS A 150 -14.63 -5.79 -15.12
C LYS A 150 -14.86 -5.36 -13.69
N GLN A 151 -14.17 -4.30 -13.31
CA GLN A 151 -14.39 -3.70 -12.00
C GLN A 151 -15.77 -3.01 -11.94
N ASN A 152 -16.44 -3.10 -10.78
CA ASN A 152 -17.66 -2.35 -10.53
C ASN A 152 -17.31 -0.92 -10.12
N GLU A 153 -17.61 0.06 -10.97
CA GLU A 153 -17.29 1.48 -10.73
C GLU A 153 -18.06 2.07 -9.53
N GLU A 154 -19.22 1.54 -9.18
CA GLU A 154 -19.99 2.00 -8.02
C GLU A 154 -19.34 1.64 -6.68
N GLU A 155 -18.50 0.61 -6.67
CA GLU A 155 -17.75 0.16 -5.50
C GLU A 155 -16.31 0.74 -5.44
N ALA A 156 -15.91 1.47 -6.47
CA ALA A 156 -14.55 1.96 -6.59
C ALA A 156 -14.27 3.07 -5.57
N SER A 157 -13.08 3.01 -4.98
CA SER A 157 -12.53 4.08 -4.18
C SER A 157 -11.10 4.41 -4.59
N TYR A 158 -10.70 5.66 -4.38
CA TYR A 158 -9.39 6.16 -4.76
C TYR A 158 -8.65 6.71 -3.55
N VAL A 159 -7.39 6.35 -3.42
CA VAL A 159 -6.52 6.80 -2.33
C VAL A 159 -5.34 7.59 -2.85
N LYS A 160 -5.00 8.65 -2.12
CA LYS A 160 -3.92 9.55 -2.48
C LYS A 160 -2.59 9.10 -1.89
N MET A 161 -1.52 9.56 -2.53
CA MET A 161 -0.18 9.41 -1.98
C MET A 161 -0.08 10.08 -0.61
N ILE A 162 0.48 9.36 0.35
CA ILE A 162 0.71 9.86 1.71
C ILE A 162 1.96 10.74 1.70
N LYS A 163 1.82 11.97 2.21
CA LYS A 163 2.91 12.91 2.41
C LYS A 163 3.39 12.86 3.85
N LYS A 164 4.62 13.28 4.13
CA LYS A 164 5.15 13.32 5.50
C LYS A 164 4.30 14.15 6.46
N SER A 165 3.75 15.27 5.99
CA SER A 165 2.87 16.14 6.78
C SER A 165 1.55 15.47 7.20
N PHE A 166 1.15 14.39 6.53
CA PHE A 166 -0.05 13.63 6.91
C PHE A 166 0.12 12.88 8.25
N GLY A 167 1.37 12.66 8.69
CA GLY A 167 1.67 12.03 9.97
C GLY A 167 1.54 12.93 11.19
N GLU A 168 1.27 14.22 11.04
CA GLU A 168 1.05 15.13 12.17
C GLU A 168 -0.29 14.80 12.84
N LEU A 169 -0.22 14.48 14.14
CA LEU A 169 -1.39 14.05 14.90
C LEU A 169 -2.26 15.26 15.27
N ASP A 170 -3.51 15.18 14.91
CA ASP A 170 -4.57 16.11 15.31
C ASP A 170 -5.35 15.49 16.49
N PHE A 171 -4.99 15.85 17.70
CA PHE A 171 -5.60 15.30 18.91
C PHE A 171 -7.08 15.68 19.13
N SER A 172 -7.66 16.48 18.26
CA SER A 172 -9.13 16.69 18.24
C SER A 172 -9.89 15.49 17.62
N LYS A 173 -9.18 14.55 17.02
CA LYS A 173 -9.72 13.31 16.42
C LYS A 173 -9.97 12.26 17.51
N GLU A 174 -10.87 11.32 17.17
CA GLU A 174 -11.13 10.15 18.04
C GLU A 174 -9.86 9.32 18.27
N ALA A 175 -9.69 8.81 19.50
CA ALA A 175 -8.51 8.04 19.89
C ALA A 175 -8.25 6.82 19.00
N ASP A 176 -9.32 6.07 18.65
CA ASP A 176 -9.24 4.93 17.73
C ASP A 176 -8.75 5.32 16.34
N ALA A 177 -9.14 6.51 15.86
CA ALA A 177 -8.68 7.01 14.55
C ALA A 177 -7.20 7.40 14.59
N LEU A 178 -6.73 7.97 15.70
CA LEU A 178 -5.33 8.31 15.90
C LEU A 178 -4.46 7.05 16.05
N GLU A 179 -4.93 6.04 16.79
CA GLU A 179 -4.25 4.75 16.94
C GLU A 179 -4.07 4.08 15.57
N ARG A 180 -5.14 3.99 14.76
CA ARG A 180 -5.07 3.45 13.40
C ARG A 180 -4.14 4.26 12.50
N LEU A 181 -4.13 5.59 12.62
CA LEU A 181 -3.21 6.44 11.88
C LEU A 181 -1.75 6.15 12.25
N ILE A 182 -1.45 6.01 13.54
CA ILE A 182 -0.11 5.66 14.03
C ILE A 182 0.34 4.33 13.41
N ARG A 183 -0.48 3.29 13.52
CA ARG A 183 -0.17 1.97 12.94
C ARG A 183 -0.05 2.00 11.41
N GLY A 184 -1.00 2.64 10.74
CA GLY A 184 -1.00 2.70 9.28
C GLY A 184 0.22 3.44 8.70
N LEU A 185 0.77 4.40 9.45
CA LEU A 185 1.96 5.15 9.05
C LEU A 185 3.29 4.56 9.56
N ASN A 186 3.25 3.48 10.33
CA ASN A 186 4.44 2.79 10.82
C ASN A 186 4.93 1.79 9.75
N PRO A 187 6.18 1.79 9.31
CA PRO A 187 7.29 2.66 9.74
C PRO A 187 7.42 3.99 8.97
N TRP A 188 6.68 4.19 7.90
CA TRP A 188 6.80 5.37 7.05
C TRP A 188 5.41 5.92 6.64
N PRO A 189 5.24 7.24 6.68
CA PRO A 189 6.17 8.31 7.06
C PRO A 189 6.36 8.47 8.56
N SER A 190 5.71 7.69 9.40
CA SER A 190 5.52 7.76 10.85
C SER A 190 4.57 8.88 11.29
N ALA A 191 3.80 8.60 12.34
CA ALA A 191 3.03 9.63 13.03
C ALA A 191 3.93 10.46 13.94
N PHE A 192 3.60 11.74 14.12
CA PHE A 192 4.37 12.65 14.96
C PHE A 192 3.52 13.75 15.54
N THR A 193 4.03 14.36 16.59
CA THR A 193 3.52 15.60 17.18
C THR A 193 4.68 16.50 17.58
N HIS A 194 4.42 17.60 18.24
CA HIS A 194 5.44 18.50 18.78
C HIS A 194 5.28 18.64 20.29
N LEU A 195 6.36 18.40 21.01
CA LEU A 195 6.48 18.60 22.45
C LEU A 195 7.59 19.63 22.73
N ASN A 196 7.26 20.73 23.39
CA ASN A 196 8.18 21.81 23.71
C ASN A 196 8.98 22.30 22.46
N GLY A 197 8.31 22.42 21.32
CA GLY A 197 8.91 22.86 20.04
C GLY A 197 9.78 21.83 19.33
N LYS A 198 9.87 20.59 19.84
CA LYS A 198 10.60 19.48 19.22
C LYS A 198 9.66 18.44 18.66
N MET A 199 9.98 17.90 17.49
CA MET A 199 9.21 16.80 16.90
C MET A 199 9.38 15.53 17.74
N LEU A 200 8.25 14.94 18.12
CA LEU A 200 8.15 13.67 18.79
C LEU A 200 7.43 12.68 17.85
N LYS A 201 8.11 11.60 17.46
CA LYS A 201 7.51 10.52 16.69
C LYS A 201 6.82 9.54 17.62
N ILE A 202 5.62 9.10 17.22
CA ILE A 202 4.84 8.11 17.95
C ILE A 202 4.77 6.86 17.08
N TRP A 203 5.25 5.75 17.63
CA TRP A 203 5.39 4.48 16.89
C TRP A 203 4.32 3.46 17.24
N ASP A 204 3.77 3.58 18.45
CA ASP A 204 2.73 2.68 18.96
C ASP A 204 1.87 3.43 19.96
N ALA A 205 0.63 3.02 20.10
CA ALA A 205 -0.33 3.56 21.06
C ALA A 205 -1.39 2.53 21.40
N ASP A 206 -1.92 2.64 22.61
CA ASP A 206 -3.12 1.93 23.04
C ASP A 206 -4.23 2.93 23.32
N VAL A 207 -5.46 2.51 23.06
CA VAL A 207 -6.65 3.31 23.33
C VAL A 207 -7.31 2.78 24.59
N TYR A 208 -7.59 3.67 25.53
CA TYR A 208 -8.31 3.37 26.74
C TYR A 208 -9.61 4.17 26.78
N THR A 209 -10.71 3.55 27.22
CA THR A 209 -11.84 4.32 27.71
C THR A 209 -11.43 4.99 29.02
N LYS A 210 -12.21 6.00 29.44
CA LYS A 210 -11.93 6.68 30.70
C LYS A 210 -11.92 5.71 31.88
N GLU A 211 -12.86 4.78 31.94
CA GLU A 211 -12.97 3.77 32.97
C GLU A 211 -11.77 2.82 32.99
N GLN A 212 -11.29 2.43 31.79
CA GLN A 212 -10.09 1.61 31.65
C GLN A 212 -8.83 2.37 32.10
N ALA A 213 -8.70 3.64 31.70
CA ALA A 213 -7.56 4.47 32.07
C ALA A 213 -7.53 4.71 33.62
N GLU A 214 -8.68 4.99 34.24
CA GLU A 214 -8.79 5.14 35.68
C GLU A 214 -8.47 3.82 36.45
N ALA A 215 -8.78 2.67 35.88
CA ALA A 215 -8.46 1.37 36.44
C ALA A 215 -6.98 0.99 36.29
N GLU A 216 -6.40 1.25 35.12
CA GLU A 216 -5.00 0.92 34.80
C GLU A 216 -4.01 1.90 35.45
N PHE A 217 -4.39 3.19 35.54
CA PHE A 217 -3.54 4.27 36.06
C PHE A 217 -4.30 5.06 37.16
N PRO A 218 -4.62 4.45 38.32
CA PRO A 218 -5.46 5.08 39.35
C PRO A 218 -4.84 6.35 39.96
N GLU A 219 -3.50 6.47 39.94
CA GLU A 219 -2.78 7.65 40.44
C GLU A 219 -3.04 8.92 39.60
N TYR A 220 -3.44 8.78 38.32
CA TYR A 220 -3.75 9.90 37.42
C TYR A 220 -5.25 10.13 37.24
N SER A 221 -6.10 9.43 37.98
CA SER A 221 -7.57 9.46 37.82
C SER A 221 -8.20 10.85 37.95
N THR A 222 -7.57 11.75 38.71
CA THR A 222 -8.01 13.15 38.82
C THR A 222 -7.65 13.98 37.61
N ASP A 223 -6.54 13.67 36.94
CA ASP A 223 -6.01 14.43 35.83
C ASP A 223 -6.79 14.14 34.51
N PHE A 224 -7.37 12.95 34.41
CA PHE A 224 -8.25 12.59 33.29
C PHE A 224 -9.55 13.38 33.22
N LYS A 225 -10.02 13.95 34.36
CA LYS A 225 -11.35 14.60 34.48
C LYS A 225 -11.45 15.96 33.77
N GLY A 226 -10.35 16.60 33.47
CA GLY A 226 -10.35 17.91 32.84
C GLY A 226 -9.32 18.04 31.71
N ALA A 227 -8.78 16.91 31.26
CA ALA A 227 -7.75 16.91 30.22
C ALA A 227 -8.30 17.41 28.89
N GLU A 228 -7.58 18.33 28.28
CA GLU A 228 -7.84 18.83 26.94
C GLU A 228 -7.20 17.89 25.88
N PRO A 229 -7.73 17.84 24.65
CA PRO A 229 -7.13 17.06 23.59
C PRO A 229 -5.63 17.35 23.40
N GLY A 230 -4.80 16.31 23.44
CA GLY A 230 -3.34 16.41 23.33
C GLY A 230 -2.61 16.79 24.61
N GLN A 231 -3.30 16.92 25.73
CA GLN A 231 -2.67 17.14 27.03
C GLN A 231 -2.00 15.85 27.53
N ILE A 232 -0.77 15.98 28.01
CA ILE A 232 -0.07 14.90 28.74
C ILE A 232 -0.54 14.94 30.18
N VAL A 233 -1.05 13.81 30.67
CA VAL A 233 -1.58 13.62 32.02
C VAL A 233 -0.79 12.50 32.70
N ALA A 234 0.45 12.77 33.07
CA ALA A 234 1.30 11.83 33.80
C ALA A 234 2.45 12.54 34.48
#